data_02f4ce5ad13c8b41a955a10d224fb3c9
#
_entry.id   02f4ce5ad13c8b41a955a10d224fb3c9
#
_cell.length_a   1.000
_cell.length_b   1.000
_cell.length_c   1.000
_cell.angle_alpha   90.00
_cell.angle_beta   90.00
_cell.angle_gamma   90.00
#
_symmetry.space_group_name_H-M   'P 1'
#
loop_
_entity.id
_entity.type
_entity.pdbx_description
1 polymer ?
#
loop_
_entity_poly.entity_id
_entity_poly.type
_entity_poly.pdbx_seq_one_letter_code
_entity_poly.pdbx_strand_id
1 'polypeptide(L)'
;MNRFIIFIGVLTWWLPIVATGQEFPARTYSEWLTRSEMERTPQSWLLDFSQKPKWSYVMGIELEAMLDTYLQYGGEDIWAYCRSYTDTMINDKGEIHGYKLEEFNLDNVRTGHFVARMYQLHPEAKSRKALLTLMEQLKRQPRTEADGVFWLKAIYSYQVWLDGIFMGLPFYALTASMLMEKEEAEAVYDDAVNQITVTYQRTFDPVTGLNRHAWDETHEMFWADPQTGLSRHCWGRAQGWFTMALVELLDVLPEDYPRRNEVINLLRKDLDGIVKWQDEKTGVWYQVMDAPQREGNYLEATCSSMFAYVLLKAARLGYVGEQYKEAGKKAYEGIIREFIKTEEVPVTDHTKGLRQRISLTRCCSVAGLGPGLSAKVLKAAPSVKENRRRDGSFAYYLSEPIRDNDAKGIGPFIWASLEWERLF
;
A
#
# COMPACT_ATOMS: atom_id res chain seq x y z
N MET A 1 53.22 50.72 -9.11
CA MET A 1 52.87 49.30 -8.97
C MET A 1 51.35 49.20 -9.15
N ASN A 2 50.90 49.05 -10.41
CA ASN A 2 49.48 48.92 -10.74
C ASN A 2 49.13 47.43 -10.86
N ARG A 3 48.23 46.94 -10.02
CA ARG A 3 47.64 45.61 -10.15
C ARG A 3 46.40 45.73 -11.04
N PHE A 4 46.45 45.13 -12.23
CA PHE A 4 45.31 44.90 -13.08
C PHE A 4 44.54 43.70 -12.54
N ILE A 5 43.25 43.87 -12.19
CA ILE A 5 42.30 42.82 -11.89
C ILE A 5 41.57 42.50 -13.18
N ILE A 6 41.78 41.28 -13.71
CA ILE A 6 41.05 40.77 -14.87
C ILE A 6 39.77 40.15 -14.34
N PHE A 7 38.62 40.75 -14.67
CA PHE A 7 37.31 40.14 -14.50
C PHE A 7 37.06 39.16 -15.65
N ILE A 8 37.04 37.86 -15.36
CA ILE A 8 36.56 36.84 -16.29
C ILE A 8 35.05 36.73 -16.08
N GLY A 9 34.29 37.34 -16.98
CA GLY A 9 32.85 37.19 -17.06
C GLY A 9 32.51 35.77 -17.59
N VAL A 10 31.96 34.93 -16.75
CA VAL A 10 31.35 33.63 -17.17
C VAL A 10 30.01 33.97 -17.80
N LEU A 11 29.93 33.96 -19.13
CA LEU A 11 28.68 33.97 -19.88
C LEU A 11 28.02 32.60 -19.72
N THR A 12 27.07 32.48 -18.81
CA THR A 12 26.17 31.33 -18.76
C THR A 12 25.15 31.42 -19.89
N TRP A 13 25.37 30.63 -20.92
CA TRP A 13 24.37 30.41 -21.96
C TRP A 13 23.20 29.64 -21.37
N TRP A 14 22.09 30.31 -21.13
CA TRP A 14 20.79 29.66 -20.93
C TRP A 14 20.32 29.16 -22.29
N LEU A 15 20.58 27.87 -22.56
CA LEU A 15 19.88 27.17 -23.63
C LEU A 15 18.45 26.93 -23.12
N PRO A 16 17.42 27.31 -23.89
CA PRO A 16 16.07 26.92 -23.56
C PRO A 16 16.02 25.38 -23.61
N ILE A 17 15.66 24.76 -22.50
CA ILE A 17 15.29 23.32 -22.49
C ILE A 17 14.03 23.25 -23.33
N VAL A 18 14.19 22.93 -24.61
CA VAL A 18 13.08 22.47 -25.43
C VAL A 18 12.68 21.14 -24.80
N ALA A 19 11.53 21.14 -24.14
CA ALA A 19 10.89 19.92 -23.69
C ALA A 19 10.59 19.08 -24.95
N THR A 20 11.52 18.24 -25.34
CA THR A 20 11.28 17.19 -26.35
C THR A 20 10.30 16.25 -25.68
N GLY A 21 9.05 16.22 -26.18
CA GLY A 21 8.05 15.28 -25.74
C GLY A 21 8.68 13.88 -25.73
N GLN A 22 8.61 13.22 -24.58
CA GLN A 22 9.16 11.89 -24.42
C GLN A 22 8.43 10.96 -25.36
N GLU A 23 9.16 10.29 -26.27
CA GLU A 23 8.57 9.28 -27.14
C GLU A 23 8.24 8.03 -26.29
N PHE A 24 6.97 7.62 -26.30
CA PHE A 24 6.54 6.35 -25.74
C PHE A 24 6.70 5.20 -26.76
N PRO A 25 7.00 3.97 -26.30
CA PRO A 25 6.86 3.49 -24.93
C PRO A 25 7.86 4.13 -23.95
N ALA A 26 7.40 4.38 -22.74
CA ALA A 26 8.22 4.86 -21.64
C ALA A 26 9.45 3.94 -21.45
N ARG A 27 10.56 4.50 -21.02
CA ARG A 27 11.80 3.73 -20.83
C ARG A 27 11.71 2.75 -19.66
N THR A 28 10.77 2.97 -18.73
CA THR A 28 10.61 2.23 -17.48
C THR A 28 9.16 1.78 -17.29
N TYR A 29 8.97 0.63 -16.61
CA TYR A 29 7.64 0.11 -16.35
C TYR A 29 6.85 0.96 -15.35
N SER A 30 7.52 1.65 -14.41
CA SER A 30 6.87 2.55 -13.47
C SER A 30 6.18 3.71 -14.19
N GLU A 31 6.89 4.38 -15.08
CA GLU A 31 6.34 5.47 -15.86
C GLU A 31 5.30 4.97 -16.87
N TRP A 32 5.57 3.82 -17.52
CA TRP A 32 4.66 3.27 -18.51
C TRP A 32 3.31 2.90 -17.91
N LEU A 33 3.29 2.25 -16.73
CA LEU A 33 2.02 1.93 -16.10
C LEU A 33 1.32 3.19 -15.58
N THR A 34 2.05 4.14 -14.97
CA THR A 34 1.50 5.44 -14.56
C THR A 34 0.80 6.15 -15.73
N ARG A 35 1.46 6.24 -16.88
CA ARG A 35 0.89 6.85 -18.08
C ARG A 35 -0.31 6.07 -18.62
N SER A 36 -0.25 4.73 -18.54
CA SER A 36 -1.34 3.86 -18.98
C SER A 36 -2.60 4.05 -18.13
N GLU A 37 -2.45 4.21 -16.82
CA GLU A 37 -3.59 4.46 -15.93
C GLU A 37 -4.18 5.87 -16.11
N MET A 38 -3.33 6.89 -16.28
CA MET A 38 -3.80 8.25 -16.59
C MET A 38 -4.56 8.30 -17.93
N GLU A 39 -4.16 7.49 -18.92
CA GLU A 39 -4.87 7.38 -20.20
C GLU A 39 -6.22 6.66 -20.04
N ARG A 40 -6.26 5.55 -19.27
CA ARG A 40 -7.51 4.83 -18.99
C ARG A 40 -8.51 5.67 -18.21
N THR A 41 -8.01 6.45 -17.27
CA THR A 41 -8.81 7.21 -16.32
C THR A 41 -8.31 8.65 -16.24
N PRO A 42 -8.70 9.52 -17.18
CA PRO A 42 -8.22 10.91 -17.21
C PRO A 42 -8.56 11.74 -15.97
N GLN A 43 -9.55 11.35 -15.18
CA GLN A 43 -9.90 11.98 -13.90
C GLN A 43 -9.43 11.12 -12.73
N SER A 44 -8.46 11.60 -11.96
CA SER A 44 -7.84 10.87 -10.85
C SER A 44 -8.83 10.35 -9.78
N TRP A 45 -9.94 11.06 -9.57
CA TRP A 45 -10.99 10.67 -8.63
C TRP A 45 -11.95 9.58 -9.13
N LEU A 46 -11.76 9.11 -10.37
CA LEU A 46 -12.48 7.98 -10.97
C LEU A 46 -11.62 6.72 -11.12
N LEU A 47 -10.40 6.70 -10.60
CA LEU A 47 -9.57 5.50 -10.54
C LEU A 47 -10.32 4.30 -9.93
N ASP A 48 -9.77 3.11 -10.10
CA ASP A 48 -10.35 1.84 -9.61
C ASP A 48 -11.81 1.62 -10.06
N PHE A 49 -12.10 1.94 -11.33
CA PHE A 49 -13.43 1.76 -11.95
C PHE A 49 -14.57 2.54 -11.27
N SER A 50 -14.24 3.60 -10.54
CA SER A 50 -15.24 4.40 -9.87
C SER A 50 -16.07 5.22 -10.85
N GLN A 51 -17.39 5.31 -10.61
CA GLN A 51 -18.32 6.10 -11.44
C GLN A 51 -18.58 7.50 -10.87
N LYS A 52 -18.03 7.79 -9.70
CA LYS A 52 -18.19 9.07 -9.00
C LYS A 52 -16.98 9.32 -8.08
N PRO A 53 -16.72 10.58 -7.72
CA PRO A 53 -15.68 10.89 -6.75
C PRO A 53 -15.84 10.09 -5.46
N LYS A 54 -14.74 9.49 -4.99
CA LYS A 54 -14.74 8.61 -3.82
C LYS A 54 -13.45 8.75 -3.04
N TRP A 55 -13.56 8.96 -1.73
CA TRP A 55 -12.44 8.79 -0.81
C TRP A 55 -12.20 7.30 -0.57
N SER A 56 -11.09 6.77 -1.04
CA SER A 56 -10.85 5.33 -1.02
C SER A 56 -9.36 5.01 -0.93
N TYR A 57 -8.99 4.05 -0.05
CA TYR A 57 -7.61 3.62 0.12
C TYR A 57 -6.96 3.13 -1.18
N VAL A 58 -7.71 2.48 -2.05
CA VAL A 58 -7.18 1.95 -3.31
C VAL A 58 -6.68 3.06 -4.22
N MET A 59 -7.42 4.17 -4.31
CA MET A 59 -7.01 5.36 -5.06
C MET A 59 -5.80 6.03 -4.41
N GLY A 60 -5.80 6.12 -3.07
CA GLY A 60 -4.67 6.68 -2.33
C GLY A 60 -3.36 5.93 -2.60
N ILE A 61 -3.39 4.59 -2.62
CA ILE A 61 -2.23 3.75 -2.90
C ILE A 61 -1.71 3.96 -4.32
N GLU A 62 -2.60 3.94 -5.30
CA GLU A 62 -2.22 4.11 -6.71
C GLU A 62 -1.65 5.51 -6.97
N LEU A 63 -2.32 6.56 -6.48
CA LEU A 63 -1.86 7.94 -6.62
C LEU A 63 -0.54 8.20 -5.89
N GLU A 64 -0.31 7.56 -4.76
CA GLU A 64 0.96 7.66 -4.06
C GLU A 64 2.11 7.04 -4.86
N ALA A 65 1.88 5.91 -5.52
CA ALA A 65 2.87 5.31 -6.41
C ALA A 65 3.13 6.17 -7.66
N MET A 66 2.08 6.80 -8.21
CA MET A 66 2.24 7.78 -9.29
C MET A 66 3.01 9.02 -8.83
N LEU A 67 2.78 9.50 -7.60
CA LEU A 67 3.56 10.59 -6.99
C LEU A 67 5.04 10.21 -6.87
N ASP A 68 5.36 8.97 -6.49
CA ASP A 68 6.75 8.50 -6.44
C ASP A 68 7.38 8.41 -7.85
N THR A 69 6.59 8.11 -8.88
CA THR A 69 7.04 8.20 -10.28
C THR A 69 7.37 9.65 -10.66
N TYR A 70 6.52 10.60 -10.28
CA TYR A 70 6.81 12.04 -10.45
C TYR A 70 8.08 12.47 -9.73
N LEU A 71 8.27 12.03 -8.50
CA LEU A 71 9.47 12.38 -7.71
C LEU A 71 10.75 11.83 -8.33
N GLN A 72 10.70 10.70 -9.03
CA GLN A 72 11.86 10.09 -9.66
C GLN A 72 12.15 10.63 -11.05
N TYR A 73 11.13 10.92 -11.86
CA TYR A 73 11.27 11.25 -13.29
C TYR A 73 10.73 12.63 -13.67
N GLY A 74 10.02 13.31 -12.78
CA GLY A 74 9.31 14.53 -13.08
C GLY A 74 7.97 14.28 -13.79
N GLY A 75 7.46 15.29 -14.48
CA GLY A 75 6.19 15.23 -15.22
C GLY A 75 5.10 16.05 -14.54
N GLU A 76 4.97 17.33 -14.92
CA GLU A 76 3.97 18.24 -14.35
C GLU A 76 2.54 17.75 -14.51
N ASP A 77 2.26 16.94 -15.51
CA ASP A 77 0.95 16.30 -15.71
C ASP A 77 0.67 15.20 -14.70
N ILE A 78 1.69 14.42 -14.25
CA ILE A 78 1.53 13.45 -13.16
C ILE A 78 1.26 14.18 -11.85
N TRP A 79 2.01 15.24 -11.57
CA TRP A 79 1.76 16.10 -10.41
C TRP A 79 0.35 16.68 -10.41
N ALA A 80 -0.07 17.28 -11.53
CA ALA A 80 -1.40 17.85 -11.68
C ALA A 80 -2.50 16.79 -11.52
N TYR A 81 -2.27 15.57 -12.00
CA TYR A 81 -3.18 14.44 -11.84
C TYR A 81 -3.34 14.06 -10.37
N CYS A 82 -2.25 13.87 -9.64
CA CYS A 82 -2.25 13.60 -8.20
C CYS A 82 -2.94 14.72 -7.41
N ARG A 83 -2.62 15.98 -7.73
CA ARG A 83 -3.20 17.15 -7.07
C ARG A 83 -4.70 17.26 -7.31
N SER A 84 -5.18 16.95 -8.51
CA SER A 84 -6.61 17.02 -8.84
C SER A 84 -7.47 16.13 -7.96
N TYR A 85 -6.94 14.99 -7.47
CA TYR A 85 -7.62 14.14 -6.50
C TYR A 85 -7.78 14.83 -5.14
N THR A 86 -6.70 15.40 -4.60
CA THR A 86 -6.76 16.09 -3.30
C THR A 86 -7.70 17.30 -3.36
N ASP A 87 -7.66 18.06 -4.45
CA ASP A 87 -8.53 19.23 -4.66
C ASP A 87 -10.01 18.84 -4.79
N THR A 88 -10.31 17.65 -5.33
CA THR A 88 -11.67 17.13 -5.44
C THR A 88 -12.17 16.54 -4.12
N MET A 89 -11.29 15.87 -3.37
CA MET A 89 -11.69 15.13 -2.16
C MET A 89 -11.67 15.98 -0.88
N ILE A 90 -10.93 17.09 -0.85
CA ILE A 90 -10.80 17.92 0.35
C ILE A 90 -11.22 19.35 0.00
N ASN A 91 -12.30 19.83 0.62
CA ASN A 91 -12.78 21.18 0.41
C ASN A 91 -11.92 22.22 1.18
N ASP A 92 -12.17 23.51 0.94
CA ASP A 92 -11.43 24.62 1.56
C ASP A 92 -11.51 24.64 3.09
N LYS A 93 -12.51 24.00 3.68
CA LYS A 93 -12.64 23.85 5.14
C LYS A 93 -11.83 22.68 5.68
N GLY A 94 -11.24 21.85 4.82
CA GLY A 94 -10.52 20.64 5.18
C GLY A 94 -11.42 19.43 5.46
N GLU A 95 -12.70 19.50 5.05
CA GLU A 95 -13.64 18.38 5.16
C GLU A 95 -13.39 17.39 4.02
N ILE A 96 -13.33 16.11 4.36
CA ILE A 96 -13.05 15.02 3.41
C ILE A 96 -14.37 14.50 2.84
N HIS A 97 -14.47 14.44 1.52
CA HIS A 97 -15.67 13.98 0.82
C HIS A 97 -16.06 12.54 1.20
N GLY A 98 -17.27 12.37 1.75
CA GLY A 98 -17.83 11.07 2.10
C GLY A 98 -17.20 10.39 3.32
N TYR A 99 -16.22 11.00 3.98
CA TYR A 99 -15.60 10.48 5.19
C TYR A 99 -16.49 10.67 6.42
N LYS A 100 -16.50 9.65 7.30
CA LYS A 100 -17.19 9.68 8.59
C LYS A 100 -16.31 9.06 9.65
N LEU A 101 -15.91 9.84 10.63
CA LEU A 101 -15.02 9.42 11.71
C LEU A 101 -15.59 8.24 12.51
N GLU A 102 -16.91 8.28 12.78
CA GLU A 102 -17.59 7.28 13.62
C GLU A 102 -17.69 5.88 13.00
N GLU A 103 -17.35 5.74 11.72
CA GLU A 103 -17.20 4.42 11.11
C GLU A 103 -15.95 3.69 11.62
N PHE A 104 -14.99 4.44 12.21
CA PHE A 104 -13.71 3.92 12.69
C PHE A 104 -13.10 2.93 11.71
N ASN A 105 -13.09 3.30 10.44
CA ASN A 105 -12.64 2.47 9.34
C ASN A 105 -11.20 2.83 8.97
N LEU A 106 -10.25 1.95 9.25
CA LEU A 106 -8.83 2.17 8.92
C LEU A 106 -8.58 2.29 7.43
N ASP A 107 -9.39 1.67 6.56
CA ASP A 107 -9.27 1.85 5.11
C ASP A 107 -9.42 3.34 4.73
N ASN A 108 -10.26 4.09 5.44
CA ASN A 108 -10.44 5.52 5.18
C ASN A 108 -9.24 6.37 5.63
N VAL A 109 -8.35 5.82 6.45
CA VAL A 109 -7.13 6.49 6.92
C VAL A 109 -6.01 6.39 5.88
N ARG A 110 -5.90 5.28 5.14
CA ARG A 110 -4.77 5.03 4.21
C ARG A 110 -4.61 6.12 3.15
N THR A 111 -5.70 6.65 2.60
CA THR A 111 -5.63 7.77 1.64
C THR A 111 -4.99 9.01 2.26
N GLY A 112 -5.09 9.17 3.58
CA GLY A 112 -4.39 10.21 4.33
C GLY A 112 -2.88 10.14 4.19
N HIS A 113 -2.29 8.95 4.01
CA HIS A 113 -0.86 8.81 3.80
C HIS A 113 -0.42 9.49 2.49
N PHE A 114 -1.14 9.27 1.40
CA PHE A 114 -0.93 10.01 0.15
C PHE A 114 -1.08 11.53 0.34
N VAL A 115 -2.14 11.98 1.06
CA VAL A 115 -2.33 13.41 1.36
C VAL A 115 -1.20 13.96 2.22
N ALA A 116 -0.66 13.19 3.16
CA ALA A 116 0.49 13.59 3.97
C ALA A 116 1.76 13.77 3.10
N ARG A 117 1.99 12.88 2.13
CA ARG A 117 3.07 13.00 1.14
C ARG A 117 2.90 14.24 0.25
N MET A 118 1.67 14.50 -0.23
CA MET A 118 1.36 15.73 -0.97
C MET A 118 1.58 16.97 -0.11
N TYR A 119 1.20 16.94 1.17
CA TYR A 119 1.39 18.04 2.10
C TYR A 119 2.87 18.33 2.38
N GLN A 120 3.73 17.32 2.45
CA GLN A 120 5.19 17.51 2.59
C GLN A 120 5.78 18.31 1.40
N LEU A 121 5.27 18.07 0.20
CA LEU A 121 5.75 18.73 -1.02
C LEU A 121 5.12 20.11 -1.23
N HIS A 122 3.86 20.26 -0.87
CA HIS A 122 3.08 21.50 -1.03
C HIS A 122 2.10 21.67 0.15
N PRO A 123 2.54 22.32 1.25
CA PRO A 123 1.71 22.52 2.43
C PRO A 123 0.49 23.42 2.15
N GLU A 124 -0.70 22.88 2.44
CA GLU A 124 -1.97 23.60 2.34
C GLU A 124 -2.77 23.49 3.64
N ALA A 125 -3.43 24.56 4.08
CA ALA A 125 -4.19 24.58 5.32
C ALA A 125 -5.35 23.56 5.33
N LYS A 126 -6.01 23.33 4.17
CA LYS A 126 -7.07 22.34 4.02
C LYS A 126 -6.57 20.91 4.22
N SER A 127 -5.41 20.58 3.63
CA SER A 127 -4.78 19.26 3.78
C SER A 127 -4.36 19.01 5.23
N ARG A 128 -3.76 20.00 5.90
CA ARG A 128 -3.43 19.89 7.33
C ARG A 128 -4.65 19.58 8.21
N LYS A 129 -5.78 20.24 7.97
CA LYS A 129 -7.02 19.96 8.72
C LYS A 129 -7.55 18.55 8.47
N ALA A 130 -7.53 18.09 7.21
CA ALA A 130 -7.91 16.73 6.86
C ALA A 130 -7.02 15.69 7.56
N LEU A 131 -5.70 15.88 7.57
CA LEU A 131 -4.76 15.02 8.28
C LEU A 131 -5.04 14.97 9.78
N LEU A 132 -5.30 16.11 10.42
CA LEU A 132 -5.67 16.16 11.84
C LEU A 132 -6.99 15.44 12.14
N THR A 133 -7.98 15.50 11.22
CA THR A 133 -9.24 14.75 11.35
C THR A 133 -9.01 13.24 11.33
N LEU A 134 -8.13 12.74 10.44
CA LEU A 134 -7.76 11.33 10.38
C LEU A 134 -6.95 10.90 11.62
N MET A 135 -6.06 11.76 12.13
CA MET A 135 -5.35 11.52 13.39
C MET A 135 -6.30 11.45 14.58
N GLU A 136 -7.35 12.27 14.60
CA GLU A 136 -8.39 12.19 15.65
C GLU A 136 -9.14 10.86 15.59
N GLN A 137 -9.41 10.30 14.40
CA GLN A 137 -9.93 8.93 14.29
C GLN A 137 -9.00 7.94 14.98
N LEU A 138 -7.69 7.97 14.68
CA LEU A 138 -6.75 6.99 15.24
C LEU A 138 -6.62 7.11 16.77
N LYS A 139 -6.68 8.32 17.33
CA LYS A 139 -6.73 8.52 18.79
C LYS A 139 -7.94 7.84 19.44
N ARG A 140 -9.05 7.78 18.74
CA ARG A 140 -10.32 7.22 19.20
C ARG A 140 -10.62 5.83 18.65
N GLN A 141 -9.73 5.29 17.76
CA GLN A 141 -9.93 3.98 17.13
C GLN A 141 -10.14 2.90 18.20
N PRO A 142 -11.23 2.12 18.13
CA PRO A 142 -11.43 1.00 19.04
C PRO A 142 -10.25 0.02 18.98
N ARG A 143 -9.95 -0.59 20.13
CA ARG A 143 -8.81 -1.48 20.30
C ARG A 143 -9.23 -2.79 20.95
N THR A 144 -8.43 -3.83 20.74
CA THR A 144 -8.57 -5.10 21.46
C THR A 144 -8.36 -4.89 22.96
N GLU A 145 -9.08 -5.66 23.77
CA GLU A 145 -9.04 -5.52 25.25
C GLU A 145 -7.73 -6.08 25.83
N ALA A 146 -7.20 -7.17 25.23
CA ALA A 146 -6.01 -7.83 25.73
C ALA A 146 -4.71 -7.07 25.38
N ASP A 147 -4.61 -6.59 24.14
CA ASP A 147 -3.32 -6.14 23.59
C ASP A 147 -3.32 -4.69 23.10
N GLY A 148 -4.47 -4.01 23.09
CA GLY A 148 -4.59 -2.62 22.67
C GLY A 148 -4.37 -2.37 21.19
N VAL A 149 -4.50 -3.38 20.31
CA VAL A 149 -4.35 -3.27 18.86
C VAL A 149 -5.64 -2.75 18.24
N PHE A 150 -5.53 -1.91 17.21
CA PHE A 150 -6.68 -1.36 16.52
C PHE A 150 -7.56 -2.43 15.88
N TRP A 151 -8.88 -2.31 16.06
CA TRP A 151 -9.82 -3.00 15.20
C TRP A 151 -9.71 -2.45 13.78
N LEU A 152 -9.88 -3.30 12.78
CA LEU A 152 -9.88 -2.83 11.39
C LEU A 152 -10.98 -1.80 11.14
N LYS A 153 -12.20 -2.06 11.65
CA LYS A 153 -13.40 -1.20 11.50
C LYS A 153 -14.34 -1.44 12.67
N ALA A 154 -15.18 -0.47 12.97
CA ALA A 154 -16.23 -0.66 13.98
C ALA A 154 -17.13 -1.90 13.68
N ILE A 155 -17.42 -2.16 12.40
CA ILE A 155 -18.24 -3.33 11.99
C ILE A 155 -17.50 -4.68 12.10
N TYR A 156 -16.18 -4.66 12.32
CA TYR A 156 -15.33 -5.82 12.58
C TYR A 156 -14.75 -5.73 14.00
N SER A 157 -15.65 -5.57 14.97
CA SER A 157 -15.30 -5.39 16.38
C SER A 157 -14.47 -6.55 16.90
N TYR A 158 -13.44 -6.26 17.69
CA TYR A 158 -12.51 -7.22 18.27
C TYR A 158 -11.64 -7.98 17.26
N GLN A 159 -11.58 -7.53 16.01
CA GLN A 159 -10.83 -8.21 14.95
C GLN A 159 -9.61 -7.40 14.52
N VAL A 160 -8.47 -8.07 14.50
CA VAL A 160 -7.21 -7.56 13.98
C VAL A 160 -6.93 -8.24 12.65
N TRP A 161 -6.88 -7.47 11.58
CA TRP A 161 -6.56 -7.94 10.25
C TRP A 161 -5.22 -7.36 9.80
N LEU A 162 -4.44 -8.14 9.06
CA LEU A 162 -3.18 -7.66 8.49
C LEU A 162 -3.36 -6.40 7.65
N ASP A 163 -4.50 -6.29 6.97
CA ASP A 163 -4.92 -5.12 6.19
C ASP A 163 -4.89 -3.83 7.03
N GLY A 164 -5.43 -3.88 8.25
CA GLY A 164 -5.52 -2.72 9.14
C GLY A 164 -4.17 -2.15 9.53
N ILE A 165 -3.15 -2.98 9.60
CA ILE A 165 -1.79 -2.56 9.92
C ILE A 165 -1.24 -1.63 8.85
N PHE A 166 -1.39 -1.98 7.58
CA PHE A 166 -0.99 -1.13 6.46
C PHE A 166 -1.87 0.12 6.32
N MET A 167 -3.18 -0.04 6.54
CA MET A 167 -4.12 1.07 6.39
C MET A 167 -3.91 2.18 7.43
N GLY A 168 -3.46 1.82 8.63
CA GLY A 168 -3.34 2.77 9.74
C GLY A 168 -1.93 3.23 10.07
N LEU A 169 -0.98 2.29 10.24
CA LEU A 169 0.28 2.60 10.92
C LEU A 169 1.25 3.49 10.13
N PRO A 170 1.47 3.30 8.80
CA PRO A 170 2.33 4.22 8.06
C PRO A 170 1.82 5.66 8.09
N PHE A 171 0.52 5.87 7.91
CA PHE A 171 -0.09 7.20 8.03
C PHE A 171 0.08 7.77 9.45
N TYR A 172 -0.14 6.95 10.48
CA TYR A 172 -0.05 7.35 11.89
C TYR A 172 1.34 7.89 12.21
N ALA A 173 2.37 7.12 11.89
CA ALA A 173 3.75 7.50 12.12
C ALA A 173 4.17 8.72 11.26
N LEU A 174 3.87 8.73 9.95
CA LEU A 174 4.23 9.83 9.06
C LEU A 174 3.58 11.15 9.48
N THR A 175 2.30 11.13 9.83
CA THR A 175 1.61 12.35 10.22
C THR A 175 2.10 12.86 11.57
N ALA A 176 2.41 11.96 12.52
CA ALA A 176 3.01 12.33 13.78
C ALA A 176 4.38 13.00 13.60
N SER A 177 5.25 12.43 12.74
CA SER A 177 6.57 13.01 12.45
C SER A 177 6.52 14.43 11.89
N MET A 178 5.41 14.78 11.22
CA MET A 178 5.24 16.08 10.55
C MET A 178 4.52 17.12 11.40
N LEU A 179 3.58 16.71 12.23
CA LEU A 179 2.60 17.61 12.85
C LEU A 179 2.61 17.63 14.38
N MET A 180 3.40 16.77 15.02
CA MET A 180 3.50 16.64 16.47
C MET A 180 4.89 17.03 16.98
N GLU A 181 4.97 17.40 18.24
CA GLU A 181 6.25 17.56 18.94
C GLU A 181 6.95 16.20 19.09
N LYS A 182 8.28 16.22 19.26
CA LYS A 182 9.12 15.01 19.25
C LYS A 182 8.62 13.93 20.20
N GLU A 183 8.33 14.29 21.45
CA GLU A 183 7.89 13.36 22.49
C GLU A 183 6.52 12.72 22.16
N GLU A 184 5.61 13.50 21.56
CA GLU A 184 4.32 13.00 21.10
C GLU A 184 4.48 12.06 19.90
N ALA A 185 5.37 12.38 18.96
CA ALA A 185 5.68 11.53 17.81
C ALA A 185 6.34 10.21 18.24
N GLU A 186 7.26 10.24 19.21
CA GLU A 186 7.89 9.03 19.77
C GLU A 186 6.86 8.11 20.43
N ALA A 187 5.88 8.65 21.16
CA ALA A 187 4.78 7.85 21.70
C ALA A 187 3.93 7.18 20.61
N VAL A 188 3.73 7.85 19.47
CA VAL A 188 3.05 7.27 18.30
C VAL A 188 3.91 6.16 17.67
N TYR A 189 5.23 6.34 17.58
CA TYR A 189 6.12 5.29 17.07
C TYR A 189 6.10 4.06 17.97
N ASP A 190 6.13 4.25 19.31
CA ASP A 190 6.04 3.15 20.26
C ASP A 190 4.73 2.38 20.13
N ASP A 191 3.61 3.08 19.99
CA ASP A 191 2.31 2.44 19.74
C ASP A 191 2.30 1.69 18.40
N ALA A 192 2.80 2.28 17.31
CA ALA A 192 2.86 1.63 16.01
C ALA A 192 3.72 0.36 16.01
N VAL A 193 4.89 0.41 16.67
CA VAL A 193 5.77 -0.76 16.81
C VAL A 193 5.13 -1.84 17.69
N ASN A 194 4.43 -1.46 18.75
CA ASN A 194 3.66 -2.41 19.55
C ASN A 194 2.57 -3.09 18.74
N GLN A 195 1.78 -2.32 17.98
CA GLN A 195 0.69 -2.87 17.18
C GLN A 195 1.18 -3.83 16.10
N ILE A 196 2.23 -3.48 15.35
CA ILE A 196 2.75 -4.38 14.30
C ILE A 196 3.37 -5.64 14.91
N THR A 197 4.06 -5.53 16.04
CA THR A 197 4.68 -6.66 16.74
C THR A 197 3.63 -7.62 17.31
N VAL A 198 2.63 -7.09 17.98
CA VAL A 198 1.52 -7.90 18.54
C VAL A 198 0.72 -8.56 17.42
N THR A 199 0.40 -7.83 16.35
CA THR A 199 -0.30 -8.40 15.20
C THR A 199 0.47 -9.58 14.61
N TYR A 200 1.80 -9.44 14.42
CA TYR A 200 2.63 -10.56 13.99
C TYR A 200 2.51 -11.76 14.94
N GLN A 201 2.66 -11.53 16.22
CA GLN A 201 2.60 -12.61 17.22
C GLN A 201 1.25 -13.33 17.25
N ARG A 202 0.15 -12.57 17.10
CA ARG A 202 -1.22 -13.12 17.13
C ARG A 202 -1.60 -13.86 15.85
N THR A 203 -1.06 -13.45 14.70
CA THR A 203 -1.44 -14.00 13.40
C THR A 203 -0.43 -15.00 12.83
N PHE A 204 0.76 -15.12 13.42
CA PHE A 204 1.83 -15.99 12.94
C PHE A 204 1.49 -17.48 13.06
N ASP A 205 1.68 -18.19 11.97
CA ASP A 205 1.55 -19.63 11.89
C ASP A 205 2.93 -20.30 11.78
N PRO A 206 3.42 -20.96 12.82
CA PRO A 206 4.75 -21.57 12.82
C PRO A 206 4.91 -22.73 11.84
N VAL A 207 3.80 -23.34 11.38
CA VAL A 207 3.83 -24.44 10.41
C VAL A 207 4.18 -23.92 9.01
N THR A 208 3.54 -22.83 8.62
CA THR A 208 3.76 -22.21 7.31
C THR A 208 4.91 -21.20 7.31
N GLY A 209 5.16 -20.54 8.44
CA GLY A 209 6.07 -19.41 8.57
C GLY A 209 5.47 -18.09 8.06
N LEU A 210 4.15 -18.08 7.81
CA LEU A 210 3.38 -16.92 7.33
C LEU A 210 2.43 -16.40 8.40
N ASN A 211 1.83 -15.25 8.17
CA ASN A 211 0.76 -14.72 8.99
C ASN A 211 -0.61 -15.09 8.41
N ARG A 212 -1.54 -15.51 9.26
CA ARG A 212 -2.94 -15.73 8.91
C ARG A 212 -3.59 -14.37 8.62
N HIS A 213 -4.61 -14.35 7.75
CA HIS A 213 -5.26 -13.10 7.30
C HIS A 213 -5.71 -12.21 8.47
N ALA A 214 -6.29 -12.81 9.51
CA ALA A 214 -6.80 -12.10 10.68
C ALA A 214 -6.85 -12.95 11.94
N TRP A 215 -7.00 -12.25 13.06
CA TRP A 215 -7.24 -12.80 14.38
C TRP A 215 -8.50 -12.16 14.99
N ASP A 216 -9.37 -13.00 15.55
CA ASP A 216 -10.54 -12.59 16.32
C ASP A 216 -10.25 -12.80 17.82
N GLU A 217 -10.18 -11.71 18.59
CA GLU A 217 -9.94 -11.76 20.03
C GLU A 217 -11.03 -12.51 20.79
N THR A 218 -12.25 -12.53 20.25
CA THR A 218 -13.38 -13.23 20.92
C THR A 218 -13.39 -14.72 20.67
N HIS A 219 -12.71 -15.21 19.61
CA HIS A 219 -12.76 -16.58 19.09
C HIS A 219 -14.18 -17.05 18.71
N GLU A 220 -15.12 -16.13 18.54
CA GLU A 220 -16.54 -16.44 18.28
C GLU A 220 -16.91 -16.30 16.79
N MET A 221 -16.02 -15.71 15.96
CA MET A 221 -16.32 -15.53 14.56
C MET A 221 -16.34 -16.89 13.82
N PHE A 222 -17.32 -17.09 12.95
CA PHE A 222 -17.49 -18.34 12.21
C PHE A 222 -16.32 -18.69 11.27
N TRP A 223 -15.51 -17.71 10.92
CA TRP A 223 -14.29 -17.90 10.12
C TRP A 223 -13.05 -18.19 10.98
N ALA A 224 -13.12 -17.90 12.27
CA ALA A 224 -12.00 -18.05 13.20
C ALA A 224 -11.96 -19.49 13.77
N ASP A 225 -10.76 -19.94 14.05
CA ASP A 225 -10.56 -21.15 14.85
C ASP A 225 -10.99 -20.88 16.31
N PRO A 226 -11.84 -21.72 16.90
CA PRO A 226 -12.41 -21.47 18.22
C PRO A 226 -11.41 -21.58 19.37
N GLN A 227 -10.21 -22.10 19.14
CA GLN A 227 -9.17 -22.20 20.16
C GLN A 227 -8.17 -21.08 20.06
N THR A 228 -7.81 -20.67 18.84
CA THR A 228 -6.76 -19.69 18.58
C THR A 228 -7.25 -18.32 18.13
N GLY A 229 -8.48 -18.20 17.64
CA GLY A 229 -9.03 -16.99 17.03
C GLY A 229 -8.50 -16.72 15.61
N LEU A 230 -7.63 -17.57 15.07
CA LEU A 230 -6.99 -17.37 13.78
C LEU A 230 -7.91 -17.71 12.60
N SER A 231 -7.78 -16.96 11.51
CA SER A 231 -8.38 -17.31 10.23
C SER A 231 -7.70 -18.55 9.61
N ARG A 232 -8.41 -19.21 8.67
CA ARG A 232 -8.03 -20.55 8.19
C ARG A 232 -6.81 -20.58 7.28
N HIS A 233 -6.58 -19.54 6.49
CA HIS A 233 -5.54 -19.50 5.45
C HIS A 233 -4.70 -18.23 5.48
N CYS A 234 -3.51 -18.32 4.86
CA CYS A 234 -2.63 -17.21 4.59
C CYS A 234 -2.97 -16.63 3.21
N TRP A 235 -3.75 -15.56 3.18
CA TRP A 235 -4.12 -14.88 1.95
C TRP A 235 -2.98 -13.95 1.50
N GLY A 236 -2.52 -14.11 0.25
CA GLY A 236 -1.33 -13.42 -0.26
C GLY A 236 -1.40 -11.90 -0.13
N ARG A 237 -2.53 -11.28 -0.45
CA ARG A 237 -2.66 -9.81 -0.33
C ARG A 237 -2.66 -9.32 1.12
N ALA A 238 -3.26 -10.04 2.06
CA ALA A 238 -3.19 -9.65 3.46
C ALA A 238 -1.74 -9.72 3.98
N GLN A 239 -1.02 -10.80 3.65
CA GLN A 239 0.41 -10.91 3.92
C GLN A 239 1.19 -9.75 3.29
N GLY A 240 0.88 -9.38 2.03
CA GLY A 240 1.48 -8.26 1.34
C GLY A 240 1.25 -6.91 2.04
N TRP A 241 0.04 -6.66 2.53
CA TRP A 241 -0.24 -5.45 3.30
C TRP A 241 0.63 -5.37 4.56
N PHE A 242 0.72 -6.47 5.31
CA PHE A 242 1.54 -6.51 6.52
C PHE A 242 3.02 -6.24 6.22
N THR A 243 3.55 -6.90 5.20
CA THR A 243 4.95 -6.76 4.77
C THR A 243 5.27 -5.34 4.29
N MET A 244 4.36 -4.73 3.53
CA MET A 244 4.50 -3.33 3.11
C MET A 244 4.46 -2.36 4.30
N ALA A 245 3.61 -2.61 5.30
CA ALA A 245 3.56 -1.78 6.49
C ALA A 245 4.89 -1.76 7.25
N LEU A 246 5.60 -2.89 7.31
CA LEU A 246 6.93 -2.96 7.94
C LEU A 246 7.94 -2.03 7.26
N VAL A 247 8.02 -2.10 5.94
CA VAL A 247 9.01 -1.30 5.20
C VAL A 247 8.63 0.19 5.14
N GLU A 248 7.34 0.51 5.06
CA GLU A 248 6.89 1.92 5.09
C GLU A 248 7.01 2.55 6.49
N LEU A 249 6.81 1.77 7.56
CA LEU A 249 7.08 2.25 8.91
C LEU A 249 8.58 2.57 9.09
N LEU A 250 9.46 1.75 8.53
CA LEU A 250 10.91 2.00 8.54
C LEU A 250 11.33 3.24 7.74
N ASP A 251 10.54 3.71 6.78
CA ASP A 251 10.80 4.98 6.09
C ASP A 251 10.61 6.20 7.01
N VAL A 252 9.79 6.05 8.04
CA VAL A 252 9.40 7.15 8.95
C VAL A 252 10.16 7.13 10.25
N LEU A 253 10.40 5.94 10.81
CA LEU A 253 11.11 5.82 12.09
C LEU A 253 12.53 6.40 11.97
N PRO A 254 12.97 7.30 12.86
CA PRO A 254 14.32 7.83 12.85
C PRO A 254 15.38 6.71 12.92
N GLU A 255 16.56 6.95 12.33
CA GLU A 255 17.63 5.95 12.33
C GLU A 255 18.12 5.59 13.74
N ASP A 256 18.08 6.56 14.66
CA ASP A 256 18.46 6.43 16.08
C ASP A 256 17.28 6.01 16.99
N TYR A 257 16.10 5.75 16.43
CA TYR A 257 14.95 5.32 17.21
C TYR A 257 15.23 3.95 17.87
N PRO A 258 15.12 3.84 19.22
CA PRO A 258 15.62 2.67 19.95
C PRO A 258 15.03 1.32 19.51
N ARG A 259 13.79 1.33 19.05
CA ARG A 259 13.07 0.10 18.65
C ARG A 259 13.06 -0.16 17.14
N ARG A 260 13.78 0.66 16.35
CA ARG A 260 13.85 0.48 14.90
C ARG A 260 14.32 -0.93 14.50
N ASN A 261 15.30 -1.49 15.22
CA ASN A 261 15.82 -2.83 14.98
C ASN A 261 14.80 -3.96 15.25
N GLU A 262 13.79 -3.72 16.11
CA GLU A 262 12.70 -4.67 16.30
C GLU A 262 11.91 -4.84 14.99
N VAL A 263 11.59 -3.72 14.32
CA VAL A 263 10.86 -3.72 13.05
C VAL A 263 11.70 -4.36 11.93
N ILE A 264 13.01 -4.07 11.86
CA ILE A 264 13.92 -4.70 10.88
C ILE A 264 13.99 -6.22 11.10
N ASN A 265 14.07 -6.67 12.33
CA ASN A 265 14.12 -8.10 12.64
C ASN A 265 12.78 -8.79 12.34
N LEU A 266 11.67 -8.07 12.54
CA LEU A 266 10.35 -8.57 12.18
C LEU A 266 10.19 -8.70 10.67
N LEU A 267 10.63 -7.68 9.91
CA LEU A 267 10.68 -7.71 8.45
C LEU A 267 11.48 -8.91 7.91
N ARG A 268 12.66 -9.19 8.50
CA ARG A 268 13.48 -10.35 8.11
C ARG A 268 12.73 -11.66 8.30
N LYS A 269 12.11 -11.87 9.46
CA LYS A 269 11.32 -13.07 9.75
C LYS A 269 10.14 -13.24 8.81
N ASP A 270 9.46 -12.14 8.49
CA ASP A 270 8.32 -12.14 7.60
C ASP A 270 8.74 -12.50 6.16
N LEU A 271 9.85 -11.92 5.69
CA LEU A 271 10.40 -12.20 4.37
C LEU A 271 10.95 -13.64 4.25
N ASP A 272 11.49 -14.22 5.32
CA ASP A 272 11.87 -15.66 5.33
C ASP A 272 10.66 -16.55 4.98
N GLY A 273 9.51 -16.28 5.59
CA GLY A 273 8.27 -16.97 5.29
C GLY A 273 7.82 -16.77 3.85
N ILE A 274 7.84 -15.53 3.38
CA ILE A 274 7.40 -15.16 2.02
C ILE A 274 8.26 -15.85 0.95
N VAL A 275 9.59 -15.79 1.06
CA VAL A 275 10.52 -16.39 0.08
C VAL A 275 10.37 -17.90 0.03
N LYS A 276 10.11 -18.57 1.16
CA LYS A 276 9.84 -20.02 1.20
C LYS A 276 8.69 -20.45 0.30
N TRP A 277 7.68 -19.57 0.10
CA TRP A 277 6.48 -19.87 -0.71
C TRP A 277 6.52 -19.26 -2.12
N GLN A 278 7.65 -18.68 -2.52
CA GLN A 278 7.84 -18.21 -3.89
C GLN A 278 7.83 -19.39 -4.87
N ASP A 279 6.97 -19.35 -5.88
CA ASP A 279 6.93 -20.39 -6.90
C ASP A 279 8.25 -20.46 -7.66
N GLU A 280 8.88 -21.62 -7.67
CA GLU A 280 10.21 -21.80 -8.25
C GLU A 280 10.27 -21.55 -9.74
N LYS A 281 9.18 -21.86 -10.47
CA LYS A 281 9.12 -21.76 -11.92
C LYS A 281 8.84 -20.34 -12.38
N THR A 282 7.90 -19.68 -11.73
CA THR A 282 7.41 -18.36 -12.18
C THR A 282 8.01 -17.20 -11.39
N GLY A 283 8.46 -17.44 -10.17
CA GLY A 283 9.01 -16.40 -9.29
C GLY A 283 7.96 -15.56 -8.57
N VAL A 284 6.67 -15.84 -8.76
CA VAL A 284 5.55 -15.12 -8.15
C VAL A 284 4.79 -15.99 -7.14
N TRP A 285 3.70 -15.50 -6.55
CA TRP A 285 2.97 -16.20 -5.49
C TRP A 285 1.53 -16.48 -5.83
N TYR A 286 0.99 -17.49 -5.16
CA TYR A 286 -0.40 -17.90 -5.29
C TYR A 286 -1.32 -17.06 -4.40
N GLN A 287 -2.59 -16.96 -4.80
CA GLN A 287 -3.67 -16.27 -4.06
C GLN A 287 -3.78 -16.76 -2.61
N VAL A 288 -3.78 -18.09 -2.40
CA VAL A 288 -3.75 -18.73 -1.08
C VAL A 288 -2.36 -19.34 -0.91
N MET A 289 -1.51 -18.67 -0.16
CA MET A 289 -0.06 -18.96 -0.11
C MET A 289 0.25 -20.30 0.52
N ASP A 290 -0.49 -20.70 1.55
CA ASP A 290 -0.30 -21.95 2.28
C ASP A 290 -0.91 -23.20 1.57
N ALA A 291 -1.40 -23.01 0.34
CA ALA A 291 -1.99 -24.09 -0.47
C ALA A 291 -1.65 -23.96 -1.98
N PRO A 292 -0.36 -23.79 -2.36
CA PRO A 292 0.01 -23.43 -3.73
C PRO A 292 -0.40 -24.46 -4.78
N GLN A 293 -0.29 -25.75 -4.46
CA GLN A 293 -0.56 -26.87 -5.39
C GLN A 293 -2.02 -27.33 -5.37
N ARG A 294 -2.87 -26.73 -4.55
CA ARG A 294 -4.28 -27.11 -4.46
C ARG A 294 -5.01 -26.70 -5.73
N GLU A 295 -5.80 -27.63 -6.27
CA GLU A 295 -6.59 -27.41 -7.50
C GLU A 295 -7.45 -26.14 -7.41
N GLY A 296 -7.40 -25.33 -8.48
CA GLY A 296 -8.10 -24.06 -8.60
C GLY A 296 -7.34 -22.85 -8.04
N ASN A 297 -6.25 -23.04 -7.28
CA ASN A 297 -5.42 -21.91 -6.85
C ASN A 297 -4.71 -21.27 -8.05
N TYR A 298 -4.48 -19.99 -8.00
CA TYR A 298 -3.88 -19.25 -9.11
C TYR A 298 -2.77 -18.30 -8.64
N LEU A 299 -1.83 -18.00 -9.56
CA LEU A 299 -0.80 -16.98 -9.35
C LEU A 299 -1.46 -15.61 -9.38
N GLU A 300 -1.22 -14.80 -8.34
CA GLU A 300 -1.93 -13.55 -8.08
C GLU A 300 -0.99 -12.34 -8.19
N ALA A 301 -1.39 -11.36 -9.00
CA ALA A 301 -0.53 -10.24 -9.36
C ALA A 301 -0.32 -9.24 -8.22
N THR A 302 -1.34 -9.00 -7.40
CA THR A 302 -1.29 -7.95 -6.37
C THR A 302 -0.29 -8.32 -5.27
N CYS A 303 -0.42 -9.50 -4.67
CA CYS A 303 0.52 -9.94 -3.64
C CYS A 303 1.94 -10.10 -4.17
N SER A 304 2.07 -10.59 -5.41
CA SER A 304 3.38 -10.72 -6.08
C SER A 304 4.06 -9.36 -6.25
N SER A 305 3.30 -8.32 -6.62
CA SER A 305 3.81 -6.95 -6.74
C SER A 305 4.23 -6.37 -5.39
N MET A 306 3.44 -6.62 -4.33
CA MET A 306 3.76 -6.20 -2.96
C MET A 306 5.06 -6.84 -2.46
N PHE A 307 5.20 -8.15 -2.64
CA PHE A 307 6.40 -8.86 -2.21
C PHE A 307 7.65 -8.45 -3.02
N ALA A 308 7.52 -8.28 -4.34
CA ALA A 308 8.61 -7.78 -5.16
C ALA A 308 9.08 -6.39 -4.69
N TYR A 309 8.14 -5.47 -4.45
CA TYR A 309 8.44 -4.15 -3.91
C TYR A 309 9.23 -4.22 -2.60
N VAL A 310 8.72 -4.98 -1.61
CA VAL A 310 9.37 -5.02 -0.30
C VAL A 310 10.72 -5.71 -0.35
N LEU A 311 10.86 -6.82 -1.09
CA LEU A 311 12.14 -7.52 -1.25
C LEU A 311 13.20 -6.61 -1.87
N LEU A 312 12.89 -5.92 -2.94
CA LEU A 312 13.81 -5.00 -3.62
C LEU A 312 14.16 -3.80 -2.73
N LYS A 313 13.16 -3.17 -2.10
CA LYS A 313 13.38 -2.03 -1.21
C LYS A 313 14.19 -2.39 0.02
N ALA A 314 13.87 -3.51 0.68
CA ALA A 314 14.60 -3.98 1.85
C ALA A 314 16.07 -4.31 1.52
N ALA A 315 16.33 -4.88 0.34
CA ALA A 315 17.68 -5.13 -0.14
C ALA A 315 18.43 -3.83 -0.45
N ARG A 316 17.81 -2.87 -1.14
CA ARG A 316 18.41 -1.57 -1.45
C ARG A 316 18.80 -0.79 -0.19
N LEU A 317 17.96 -0.87 0.84
CA LEU A 317 18.18 -0.18 2.13
C LEU A 317 19.09 -0.97 3.10
N GLY A 318 19.57 -2.14 2.69
CA GLY A 318 20.48 -2.96 3.50
C GLY A 318 19.83 -3.65 4.71
N TYR A 319 18.50 -3.75 4.74
CA TYR A 319 17.79 -4.46 5.81
C TYR A 319 17.95 -5.97 5.69
N VAL A 320 18.14 -6.48 4.47
CA VAL A 320 18.29 -7.91 4.14
C VAL A 320 19.48 -8.16 3.21
N GLY A 321 19.92 -9.43 3.12
CA GLY A 321 21.07 -9.85 2.31
C GLY A 321 20.72 -10.10 0.84
N GLU A 322 21.75 -10.48 0.06
CA GLU A 322 21.67 -10.66 -1.40
C GLU A 322 20.63 -11.70 -1.83
N GLN A 323 20.40 -12.76 -1.04
CA GLN A 323 19.40 -13.79 -1.37
C GLN A 323 17.98 -13.21 -1.52
N TYR A 324 17.64 -12.18 -0.76
CA TYR A 324 16.32 -11.51 -0.85
C TYR A 324 16.25 -10.58 -2.06
N LYS A 325 17.39 -9.96 -2.43
CA LYS A 325 17.48 -9.18 -3.66
C LYS A 325 17.27 -10.08 -4.89
N GLU A 326 17.91 -11.25 -4.92
CA GLU A 326 17.69 -12.22 -6.00
C GLU A 326 16.24 -12.75 -6.03
N ALA A 327 15.62 -12.99 -4.87
CA ALA A 327 14.21 -13.35 -4.80
C ALA A 327 13.32 -12.22 -5.35
N GLY A 328 13.59 -10.95 -4.99
CA GLY A 328 12.91 -9.78 -5.51
C GLY A 328 13.08 -9.59 -7.01
N LYS A 329 14.31 -9.83 -7.51
CA LYS A 329 14.60 -9.82 -8.95
C LYS A 329 13.78 -10.87 -9.69
N LYS A 330 13.81 -12.11 -9.24
CA LYS A 330 13.05 -13.23 -9.81
C LYS A 330 11.53 -12.92 -9.78
N ALA A 331 11.05 -12.30 -8.70
CA ALA A 331 9.65 -11.88 -8.58
C ALA A 331 9.27 -10.83 -9.62
N TYR A 332 10.05 -9.77 -9.77
CA TYR A 332 9.79 -8.69 -10.71
C TYR A 332 9.79 -9.18 -12.17
N GLU A 333 10.80 -9.96 -12.57
CA GLU A 333 10.84 -10.60 -13.88
C GLU A 333 9.66 -11.55 -14.10
N GLY A 334 9.25 -12.27 -13.04
CA GLY A 334 8.07 -13.12 -13.05
C GLY A 334 6.78 -12.35 -13.27
N ILE A 335 6.60 -11.21 -12.60
CA ILE A 335 5.42 -10.34 -12.77
C ILE A 335 5.32 -9.85 -14.21
N ILE A 336 6.42 -9.38 -14.79
CA ILE A 336 6.44 -8.91 -16.18
C ILE A 336 6.02 -10.04 -17.13
N ARG A 337 6.53 -11.24 -16.96
CA ARG A 337 6.25 -12.38 -17.82
C ARG A 337 4.83 -12.91 -17.66
N GLU A 338 4.32 -13.00 -16.41
CA GLU A 338 3.06 -13.68 -16.12
C GLU A 338 1.85 -12.74 -16.17
N PHE A 339 2.03 -11.45 -15.86
CA PHE A 339 0.92 -10.55 -15.58
C PHE A 339 0.84 -9.31 -16.47
N ILE A 340 1.95 -8.90 -17.12
CA ILE A 340 1.91 -7.70 -17.96
C ILE A 340 1.41 -8.04 -19.36
N LYS A 341 0.43 -7.28 -19.83
CA LYS A 341 -0.04 -7.28 -21.22
C LYS A 341 0.13 -5.91 -21.83
N THR A 342 0.49 -5.88 -23.11
CA THR A 342 0.65 -4.64 -23.89
C THR A 342 -0.48 -4.53 -24.90
N GLU A 343 -1.02 -3.34 -25.07
CA GLU A 343 -2.09 -3.01 -26.02
C GLU A 343 -1.74 -1.76 -26.82
N GLU A 344 -2.03 -1.76 -28.12
CA GLU A 344 -1.95 -0.56 -28.95
C GLU A 344 -3.06 0.42 -28.57
N VAL A 345 -2.74 1.72 -28.51
CA VAL A 345 -3.71 2.78 -28.25
C VAL A 345 -3.70 3.80 -29.38
N PRO A 346 -4.87 4.27 -29.82
CA PRO A 346 -4.94 5.39 -30.77
C PRO A 346 -4.26 6.62 -30.18
N VAL A 347 -3.50 7.33 -30.99
CA VAL A 347 -2.91 8.60 -30.60
C VAL A 347 -4.01 9.65 -30.54
N THR A 348 -4.26 10.18 -29.35
CA THR A 348 -5.25 11.23 -29.05
C THR A 348 -4.62 12.31 -28.18
N ASP A 349 -5.31 13.43 -27.97
CA ASP A 349 -4.85 14.47 -27.04
C ASP A 349 -4.70 13.93 -25.59
N HIS A 350 -5.46 12.91 -25.23
CA HIS A 350 -5.40 12.27 -23.91
C HIS A 350 -4.22 11.31 -23.76
N THR A 351 -3.80 10.65 -24.85
CA THR A 351 -2.66 9.71 -24.80
C THR A 351 -1.32 10.42 -24.65
N LYS A 352 -1.24 11.71 -24.97
CA LYS A 352 -0.01 12.52 -24.89
C LYS A 352 1.22 11.84 -25.51
N GLY A 353 1.02 11.14 -26.65
CA GLY A 353 2.06 10.42 -27.36
C GLY A 353 2.22 8.95 -26.95
N LEU A 354 1.47 8.47 -25.98
CA LEU A 354 1.44 7.05 -25.63
C LEU A 354 0.83 6.26 -26.81
N ARG A 355 1.61 5.36 -27.37
CA ARG A 355 1.17 4.50 -28.50
C ARG A 355 0.79 3.09 -28.05
N GLN A 356 1.35 2.68 -26.93
CA GLN A 356 1.09 1.40 -26.29
C GLN A 356 0.86 1.62 -24.83
N ARG A 357 -0.16 0.99 -24.26
CA ARG A 357 -0.37 0.94 -22.82
C ARG A 357 -0.15 -0.47 -22.30
N ILE A 358 0.16 -0.60 -21.04
CA ILE A 358 0.26 -1.89 -20.37
C ILE A 358 -0.87 -2.07 -19.36
N SER A 359 -1.21 -3.33 -19.15
CA SER A 359 -2.18 -3.78 -18.15
C SER A 359 -1.52 -4.77 -17.22
N LEU A 360 -1.78 -4.62 -15.91
CA LEU A 360 -1.48 -5.63 -14.90
C LEU A 360 -2.69 -6.55 -14.78
N THR A 361 -2.53 -7.81 -15.12
CA THR A 361 -3.62 -8.79 -15.19
C THR A 361 -3.64 -9.71 -13.97
N ARG A 362 -4.73 -10.45 -13.76
CA ARG A 362 -4.90 -11.46 -12.70
C ARG A 362 -4.79 -10.91 -11.27
N CYS A 363 -5.33 -9.73 -11.01
CA CYS A 363 -5.48 -9.21 -9.66
C CYS A 363 -6.77 -9.75 -9.01
N CYS A 364 -6.71 -10.25 -7.80
CA CYS A 364 -7.90 -10.50 -6.99
C CYS A 364 -8.61 -9.18 -6.70
N SER A 365 -9.87 -9.04 -7.11
CA SER A 365 -10.59 -7.77 -6.96
C SER A 365 -10.84 -7.40 -5.50
N VAL A 366 -11.25 -8.36 -4.70
CA VAL A 366 -11.54 -8.17 -3.26
C VAL A 366 -11.49 -9.52 -2.54
N ALA A 367 -10.99 -9.53 -1.33
CA ALA A 367 -11.31 -10.57 -0.37
C ALA A 367 -11.36 -9.97 1.04
N GLY A 368 -11.93 -10.69 1.96
CA GLY A 368 -12.08 -10.28 3.35
C GLY A 368 -12.76 -11.37 4.14
N LEU A 369 -12.95 -11.13 5.42
CA LEU A 369 -13.67 -12.03 6.30
C LEU A 369 -15.02 -11.42 6.65
N GLY A 370 -16.04 -12.21 6.75
CA GLY A 370 -17.37 -11.69 7.00
C GLY A 370 -17.56 -11.27 8.45
N PRO A 371 -18.39 -10.26 8.68
CA PRO A 371 -18.85 -9.98 10.03
C PRO A 371 -19.72 -11.15 10.52
N GLY A 372 -19.53 -11.51 11.80
CA GLY A 372 -20.35 -12.48 12.51
C GLY A 372 -21.24 -11.80 13.56
N LEU A 373 -22.22 -12.51 14.09
CA LEU A 373 -23.18 -12.01 15.06
C LEU A 373 -22.91 -12.57 16.47
N SER A 374 -21.69 -12.40 16.99
CA SER A 374 -21.41 -12.67 18.40
C SER A 374 -22.10 -11.63 19.30
N ALA A 375 -22.32 -11.96 20.57
CA ALA A 375 -22.92 -11.04 21.52
C ALA A 375 -22.09 -9.73 21.69
N LYS A 376 -20.76 -9.85 21.67
CA LYS A 376 -19.85 -8.70 21.73
C LYS A 376 -19.95 -7.83 20.48
N VAL A 377 -19.96 -8.43 19.29
CA VAL A 377 -20.12 -7.71 18.01
C VAL A 377 -21.44 -6.99 17.94
N LEU A 378 -22.53 -7.65 18.28
CA LEU A 378 -23.88 -7.03 18.30
C LEU A 378 -23.95 -5.84 19.28
N LYS A 379 -23.28 -5.95 20.43
CA LYS A 379 -23.21 -4.83 21.38
C LYS A 379 -22.42 -3.64 20.83
N ALA A 380 -21.29 -3.88 20.15
CA ALA A 380 -20.41 -2.85 19.60
C ALA A 380 -20.94 -2.24 18.30
N ALA A 381 -21.62 -3.05 17.46
CA ALA A 381 -22.11 -2.66 16.15
C ALA A 381 -23.47 -3.33 15.85
N PRO A 382 -24.56 -2.85 16.45
CA PRO A 382 -25.88 -3.51 16.38
C PRO A 382 -26.48 -3.60 14.96
N SER A 383 -26.07 -2.75 14.06
CA SER A 383 -26.54 -2.72 12.67
C SER A 383 -25.80 -3.66 11.72
N VAL A 384 -24.80 -4.40 12.21
CA VAL A 384 -24.02 -5.32 11.38
C VAL A 384 -24.90 -6.45 10.87
N LYS A 385 -24.80 -6.71 9.56
CA LYS A 385 -25.41 -7.87 8.91
C LYS A 385 -24.37 -8.95 8.73
N GLU A 386 -24.69 -10.16 9.15
CA GLU A 386 -23.80 -11.31 8.97
C GLU A 386 -23.55 -11.61 7.49
N ASN A 387 -22.31 -11.93 7.13
CA ASN A 387 -21.94 -12.38 5.79
C ASN A 387 -21.13 -13.68 5.87
N ARG A 388 -21.80 -14.82 5.96
CA ARG A 388 -21.18 -16.14 6.04
C ARG A 388 -20.50 -16.60 4.75
N ARG A 389 -20.75 -15.95 3.60
CA ARG A 389 -20.01 -16.24 2.37
C ARG A 389 -18.51 -16.05 2.57
N ARG A 390 -18.11 -15.01 3.34
CA ARG A 390 -16.71 -14.67 3.61
C ARG A 390 -16.17 -15.43 4.82
N ASP A 391 -16.11 -16.75 4.70
CA ASP A 391 -15.77 -17.68 5.79
C ASP A 391 -14.26 -17.99 5.91
N GLY A 392 -13.43 -17.34 5.09
CA GLY A 392 -11.98 -17.55 5.09
C GLY A 392 -11.53 -18.91 4.60
N SER A 393 -12.43 -19.72 4.00
CA SER A 393 -12.07 -20.99 3.41
C SER A 393 -11.31 -20.83 2.10
N PHE A 394 -10.60 -21.86 1.69
CA PHE A 394 -9.93 -21.91 0.39
C PHE A 394 -10.93 -21.65 -0.75
N ALA A 395 -12.07 -22.32 -0.74
CA ALA A 395 -13.11 -22.13 -1.75
C ALA A 395 -13.63 -20.69 -1.80
N TYR A 396 -13.76 -20.04 -0.65
CA TYR A 396 -14.15 -18.64 -0.60
C TYR A 396 -13.12 -17.75 -1.30
N TYR A 397 -11.82 -17.85 -0.96
CA TYR A 397 -10.80 -17.01 -1.59
C TYR A 397 -10.73 -17.16 -3.10
N LEU A 398 -11.01 -18.36 -3.62
CA LEU A 398 -11.05 -18.63 -5.05
C LEU A 398 -12.35 -18.18 -5.73
N SER A 399 -13.41 -17.95 -4.96
CA SER A 399 -14.70 -17.46 -5.48
C SER A 399 -14.75 -15.95 -5.73
N GLU A 400 -13.73 -15.20 -5.26
CA GLU A 400 -13.68 -13.78 -5.50
C GLU A 400 -13.23 -13.46 -6.93
N PRO A 401 -13.81 -12.43 -7.56
CA PRO A 401 -13.51 -12.11 -8.95
C PRO A 401 -12.04 -11.74 -9.17
N ILE A 402 -11.51 -12.14 -10.31
CA ILE A 402 -10.21 -11.73 -10.81
C ILE A 402 -10.44 -10.62 -11.83
N ARG A 403 -9.67 -9.56 -11.79
CA ARG A 403 -9.75 -8.46 -12.75
C ARG A 403 -8.37 -7.93 -13.13
N ASP A 404 -8.29 -7.27 -14.26
CA ASP A 404 -7.09 -6.56 -14.69
C ASP A 404 -7.13 -5.12 -14.15
N ASN A 405 -5.97 -4.51 -14.00
CA ASN A 405 -5.79 -3.11 -13.59
C ASN A 405 -6.49 -2.75 -12.26
N ASP A 406 -6.42 -3.65 -11.29
CA ASP A 406 -6.87 -3.34 -9.93
C ASP A 406 -5.87 -2.41 -9.25
N ALA A 407 -6.33 -1.27 -8.73
CA ALA A 407 -5.49 -0.25 -8.10
C ALA A 407 -4.61 -0.81 -6.96
N LYS A 408 -5.09 -1.85 -6.26
CA LYS A 408 -4.33 -2.54 -5.20
C LYS A 408 -3.12 -3.34 -5.73
N GLY A 409 -3.10 -3.65 -7.03
CA GLY A 409 -1.96 -4.26 -7.73
C GLY A 409 -1.12 -3.22 -8.47
N ILE A 410 -1.77 -2.22 -9.08
CA ILE A 410 -1.13 -1.14 -9.85
C ILE A 410 -0.12 -0.38 -8.99
N GLY A 411 -0.55 0.15 -7.84
CA GLY A 411 0.35 0.90 -6.94
C GLY A 411 1.60 0.09 -6.54
N PRO A 412 1.47 -1.10 -5.96
CA PRO A 412 2.62 -1.94 -5.61
C PRO A 412 3.50 -2.33 -6.80
N PHE A 413 2.95 -2.55 -8.00
CA PHE A 413 3.77 -2.82 -9.17
C PHE A 413 4.58 -1.59 -9.62
N ILE A 414 3.99 -0.39 -9.57
CA ILE A 414 4.73 0.85 -9.82
C ILE A 414 5.88 0.98 -8.82
N TRP A 415 5.64 0.77 -7.52
CA TRP A 415 6.70 0.80 -6.50
C TRP A 415 7.77 -0.27 -6.70
N ALA A 416 7.37 -1.50 -7.06
CA ALA A 416 8.34 -2.57 -7.39
C ALA A 416 9.20 -2.18 -8.59
N SER A 417 8.60 -1.54 -9.60
CA SER A 417 9.32 -1.05 -10.77
C SER A 417 10.31 0.06 -10.41
N LEU A 418 9.90 1.03 -9.58
CA LEU A 418 10.79 2.09 -9.09
C LEU A 418 11.98 1.52 -8.28
N GLU A 419 11.75 0.51 -7.45
CA GLU A 419 12.86 -0.13 -6.72
C GLU A 419 13.77 -0.93 -7.62
N TRP A 420 13.22 -1.61 -8.64
CA TRP A 420 14.01 -2.26 -9.69
C TRP A 420 14.89 -1.24 -10.43
N GLU A 421 14.31 -0.14 -10.88
CA GLU A 421 14.98 0.94 -11.63
C GLU A 421 16.09 1.64 -10.83
N ARG A 422 16.02 1.57 -9.48
CA ARG A 422 17.06 2.09 -8.57
C ARG A 422 18.20 1.10 -8.33
N LEU A 423 17.96 -0.20 -8.54
CA LEU A 423 18.91 -1.27 -8.22
C LEU A 423 19.65 -1.80 -9.43
N PHE A 424 19.04 -1.72 -10.62
CA PHE A 424 19.53 -2.32 -11.85
C PHE A 424 19.54 -1.33 -13.04
#